data_51b89bc92354304c8d159e52958dd49d
#
_entry.id   51b89bc92354304c8d159e52958dd49d
#
_cell.length_a   1.000
_cell.length_b   1.000
_cell.length_c   1.000
_cell.angle_alpha   90.00
_cell.angle_beta   90.00
_cell.angle_gamma   90.00
#
_symmetry.space_group_name_H-M   'P 1'
#
loop_
_entity.id
_entity.type
_entity.pdbx_description
1 polymer ?
#
loop_
_entity_poly.entity_id
_entity_poly.type
_entity_poly.pdbx_seq_one_letter_code
_entity_poly.pdbx_strand_id
1 'polypeptide(L)'
;MIVATRLRLLVQAGWAGAVLGPQYAVRLVIQLLTQTLTIDLGVLIVAAVVVWASAGPRRELGRAFDLACVAVLPLVAIDLVAGVVIHALGIPVPAPATWILTAAAYAWTGSLVALAMIEARRPSLPAGGGRIAGWVLAGVAAAGMILQGVWVAQHPELVRPMARGDRAPGFTLPTIGARGRLGARVALAPGKVTVIDFWASWCGPCLASLPHLDAFAKAHPEVTVYAISIDDNPQDARDVFDRKGYSVTLLADDHETSDRYGVTTIPHTVIIDREGNVRLVSSGGGVDLEAAIAALR
;
A
#
# COMPACT_ATOMS: atom_id res chain seq x y z
N MET A 1 -8.38 1.79 15.55
CA MET A 1 -7.23 1.46 14.69
C MET A 1 -7.66 1.22 13.24
N ILE A 2 -8.59 0.32 12.95
CA ILE A 2 -9.02 -0.05 11.58
C ILE A 2 -9.61 1.13 10.80
N VAL A 3 -10.59 1.87 11.34
CA VAL A 3 -11.21 3.03 10.67
C VAL A 3 -10.20 4.16 10.46
N ALA A 4 -9.32 4.43 11.43
CA ALA A 4 -8.28 5.45 11.28
C ALA A 4 -7.26 5.09 10.19
N THR A 5 -6.92 3.80 10.06
CA THR A 5 -6.04 3.30 9.00
C THR A 5 -6.74 3.38 7.64
N ARG A 6 -8.02 3.01 7.55
CA ARG A 6 -8.83 3.12 6.33
C ARG A 6 -8.99 4.57 5.87
N LEU A 7 -9.26 5.48 6.80
CA LEU A 7 -9.38 6.90 6.50
C LEU A 7 -8.05 7.48 5.99
N ARG A 8 -6.91 7.11 6.62
CA ARG A 8 -5.57 7.47 6.12
C ARG A 8 -5.32 6.96 4.70
N LEU A 9 -5.66 5.70 4.45
CA LEU A 9 -5.47 5.09 3.14
C LEU A 9 -6.38 5.74 2.07
N LEU A 10 -7.63 6.11 2.39
CA LEU A 10 -8.53 6.83 1.49
C LEU A 10 -8.05 8.26 1.19
N VAL A 11 -7.55 8.96 2.21
CA VAL A 11 -6.95 10.29 2.06
C VAL A 11 -5.69 10.19 1.19
N GLN A 12 -4.83 9.20 1.46
CA GLN A 12 -3.63 8.94 0.66
C GLN A 12 -3.99 8.52 -0.79
N ALA A 13 -5.07 7.73 -1.00
CA ALA A 13 -5.52 7.35 -2.34
C ALA A 13 -5.99 8.55 -3.17
N GLY A 14 -6.77 9.43 -2.58
CA GLY A 14 -7.25 10.63 -3.27
C GLY A 14 -6.11 11.59 -3.58
N TRP A 15 -5.22 11.79 -2.63
CA TRP A 15 -4.04 12.65 -2.80
C TRP A 15 -3.06 12.04 -3.81
N ALA A 16 -2.78 10.76 -3.69
CA ALA A 16 -1.94 10.03 -4.61
C ALA A 16 -2.51 10.00 -6.04
N GLY A 17 -3.83 9.82 -6.20
CA GLY A 17 -4.47 9.88 -7.51
C GLY A 17 -4.39 11.24 -8.19
N ALA A 18 -4.46 12.32 -7.42
CA ALA A 18 -4.36 13.70 -7.91
C ALA A 18 -2.92 14.12 -8.24
N VAL A 19 -1.94 13.62 -7.47
CA VAL A 19 -0.53 14.03 -7.54
C VAL A 19 0.34 13.03 -8.28
N LEU A 20 0.09 11.73 -8.12
CA LEU A 20 0.96 10.64 -8.59
C LEU A 20 0.39 9.85 -9.78
N GLY A 21 -0.83 10.15 -10.21
CA GLY A 21 -1.45 9.55 -11.38
C GLY A 21 -2.46 8.43 -11.09
N PRO A 22 -3.30 8.07 -12.10
CA PRO A 22 -4.45 7.18 -11.93
C PRO A 22 -4.08 5.74 -11.52
N GLN A 23 -2.91 5.25 -11.87
CA GLN A 23 -2.44 3.91 -11.50
C GLN A 23 -2.20 3.75 -9.99
N TYR A 24 -1.78 4.83 -9.34
CA TYR A 24 -1.59 4.87 -7.89
C TYR A 24 -2.92 4.84 -7.15
N ALA A 25 -3.89 5.63 -7.62
CA ALA A 25 -5.25 5.59 -7.11
C ALA A 25 -5.84 4.18 -7.24
N VAL A 26 -5.63 3.52 -8.37
CA VAL A 26 -6.14 2.16 -8.62
C VAL A 26 -5.50 1.15 -7.66
N ARG A 27 -4.17 1.17 -7.47
CA ARG A 27 -3.47 0.27 -6.53
C ARG A 27 -3.97 0.46 -5.09
N LEU A 28 -4.11 1.70 -4.66
CA LEU A 28 -4.57 2.03 -3.31
C LEU A 28 -6.05 1.67 -3.12
N VAL A 29 -6.90 1.87 -4.13
CA VAL A 29 -8.30 1.41 -4.13
C VAL A 29 -8.38 -0.11 -4.03
N ILE A 30 -7.54 -0.85 -4.77
CA ILE A 30 -7.49 -2.31 -4.68
C ILE A 30 -7.05 -2.76 -3.28
N GLN A 31 -6.03 -2.15 -2.72
CA GLN A 31 -5.54 -2.46 -1.37
C GLN A 31 -6.60 -2.16 -0.30
N LEU A 32 -7.31 -1.04 -0.45
CA LEU A 32 -8.45 -0.67 0.40
C LEU A 32 -9.59 -1.67 0.29
N LEU A 33 -10.01 -2.01 -0.94
CA LEU A 33 -11.08 -2.96 -1.17
C LEU A 33 -10.72 -4.33 -0.59
N THR A 34 -9.48 -4.79 -0.78
CA THR A 34 -9.05 -6.11 -0.25
C THR A 34 -9.04 -6.12 1.26
N GLN A 35 -8.46 -5.11 1.90
CA GLN A 35 -8.42 -5.03 3.37
C GLN A 35 -9.81 -4.82 3.96
N THR A 36 -10.62 -3.94 3.37
CA THR A 36 -11.98 -3.66 3.82
C THR A 36 -12.85 -4.90 3.68
N LEU A 37 -12.85 -5.54 2.51
CA LEU A 37 -13.65 -6.73 2.25
C LEU A 37 -13.27 -7.90 3.18
N THR A 38 -11.97 -8.12 3.39
CA THR A 38 -11.49 -9.22 4.27
C THR A 38 -11.90 -8.99 5.72
N ILE A 39 -11.80 -7.74 6.21
CA ILE A 39 -12.15 -7.41 7.60
C ILE A 39 -13.67 -7.43 7.78
N ASP A 40 -14.44 -6.83 6.88
CA ASP A 40 -15.90 -6.78 6.97
C ASP A 40 -16.52 -8.16 6.83
N LEU A 41 -15.98 -9.01 5.95
CA LEU A 41 -16.37 -10.41 5.84
C LEU A 41 -16.01 -11.18 7.12
N GLY A 42 -14.85 -10.92 7.72
CA GLY A 42 -14.46 -11.50 9.00
C GLY A 42 -15.42 -11.12 10.12
N VAL A 43 -15.78 -9.84 10.23
CA VAL A 43 -16.76 -9.34 11.21
C VAL A 43 -18.13 -9.98 10.99
N LEU A 44 -18.57 -10.08 9.72
CA LEU A 44 -19.84 -10.70 9.38
C LEU A 44 -19.86 -12.19 9.75
N ILE A 45 -18.81 -12.94 9.46
CA ILE A 45 -18.69 -14.36 9.80
C ILE A 45 -18.73 -14.54 11.33
N VAL A 46 -17.96 -13.75 12.07
CA VAL A 46 -17.95 -13.80 13.54
C VAL A 46 -19.32 -13.47 14.10
N ALA A 47 -19.98 -12.41 13.61
CA ALA A 47 -21.34 -12.05 14.02
C ALA A 47 -22.34 -13.18 13.73
N ALA A 48 -22.28 -13.80 12.54
CA ALA A 48 -23.15 -14.91 12.17
C ALA A 48 -22.95 -16.13 13.07
N VAL A 49 -21.70 -16.48 13.40
CA VAL A 49 -21.37 -17.59 14.32
C VAL A 49 -21.88 -17.29 15.73
N VAL A 50 -21.70 -16.07 16.23
CA VAL A 50 -22.17 -15.65 17.56
C VAL A 50 -23.71 -15.71 17.65
N VAL A 51 -24.41 -15.17 16.65
CA VAL A 51 -25.85 -15.21 16.57
C VAL A 51 -26.35 -16.66 16.47
N TRP A 52 -25.73 -17.49 15.62
CA TRP A 52 -26.08 -18.91 15.49
C TRP A 52 -25.87 -19.69 16.80
N ALA A 53 -24.70 -19.47 17.45
CA ALA A 53 -24.43 -20.14 18.73
C ALA A 53 -25.40 -19.75 19.84
N SER A 54 -25.93 -18.51 19.80
CA SER A 54 -26.89 -18.01 20.79
C SER A 54 -28.33 -18.48 20.57
N ALA A 55 -28.68 -19.01 19.40
CA ALA A 55 -30.05 -19.40 19.02
C ALA A 55 -30.58 -20.67 19.73
N GLY A 56 -29.74 -21.35 20.52
CA GLY A 56 -30.17 -22.56 21.30
C GLY A 56 -30.53 -23.74 20.39
N PRO A 57 -31.55 -24.55 20.76
CA PRO A 57 -31.88 -25.78 20.02
C PRO A 57 -32.43 -25.53 18.60
N ARG A 58 -32.84 -24.31 18.28
CA ARG A 58 -33.39 -23.93 16.96
C ARG A 58 -32.34 -23.25 16.09
N ARG A 59 -31.16 -23.82 16.02
CA ARG A 59 -30.01 -23.26 15.26
C ARG A 59 -30.25 -23.35 13.76
N GLU A 60 -30.69 -22.27 13.13
CA GLU A 60 -30.79 -22.12 11.69
C GLU A 60 -29.68 -21.20 11.20
N LEU A 61 -28.72 -21.74 10.46
CA LEU A 61 -27.57 -20.98 9.97
C LEU A 61 -27.99 -19.82 9.04
N GLY A 62 -29.00 -20.06 8.19
CA GLY A 62 -29.52 -19.04 7.27
C GLY A 62 -30.08 -17.83 8.00
N ARG A 63 -30.88 -18.06 9.06
CA ARG A 63 -31.47 -16.99 9.88
C ARG A 63 -30.37 -16.21 10.66
N ALA A 64 -29.42 -16.94 11.23
CA ALA A 64 -28.30 -16.30 11.93
C ALA A 64 -27.47 -15.41 10.99
N PHE A 65 -27.25 -15.86 9.77
CA PHE A 65 -26.57 -15.09 8.74
C PHE A 65 -27.37 -13.85 8.34
N ASP A 66 -28.69 -13.96 8.11
CA ASP A 66 -29.56 -12.83 7.78
C ASP A 66 -29.56 -11.76 8.89
N LEU A 67 -29.63 -12.17 10.14
CA LEU A 67 -29.60 -11.28 11.31
C LEU A 67 -28.21 -10.61 11.45
N ALA A 68 -27.15 -11.35 11.20
CA ALA A 68 -25.79 -10.81 11.21
C ALA A 68 -25.57 -9.80 10.09
N CYS A 69 -26.07 -10.05 8.88
CA CYS A 69 -26.02 -9.10 7.76
C CYS A 69 -26.72 -7.78 8.13
N VAL A 70 -27.91 -7.84 8.71
CA VAL A 70 -28.64 -6.63 9.15
C VAL A 70 -27.88 -5.89 10.25
N ALA A 71 -27.24 -6.60 11.18
CA ALA A 71 -26.49 -6.00 12.28
C ALA A 71 -25.18 -5.34 11.84
N VAL A 72 -24.50 -5.89 10.82
CA VAL A 72 -23.20 -5.41 10.34
C VAL A 72 -23.32 -4.36 9.22
N LEU A 73 -24.44 -4.37 8.47
CA LEU A 73 -24.67 -3.44 7.36
C LEU A 73 -24.46 -1.95 7.73
N PRO A 74 -24.97 -1.44 8.88
CA PRO A 74 -24.73 -0.04 9.26
C PRO A 74 -23.27 0.29 9.47
N LEU A 75 -22.45 -0.64 9.99
CA LEU A 75 -21.00 -0.44 10.16
C LEU A 75 -20.32 -0.21 8.81
N VAL A 76 -20.62 -1.08 7.84
CA VAL A 76 -20.06 -0.99 6.48
C VAL A 76 -20.54 0.28 5.78
N ALA A 77 -21.83 0.64 5.91
CA ALA A 77 -22.39 1.83 5.30
C ALA A 77 -21.80 3.12 5.91
N ILE A 78 -21.66 3.19 7.23
CA ILE A 78 -21.07 4.35 7.91
C ILE A 78 -19.58 4.48 7.54
N ASP A 79 -18.85 3.39 7.52
CA ASP A 79 -17.41 3.39 7.19
C ASP A 79 -17.17 3.89 5.76
N LEU A 80 -18.01 3.43 4.81
CA LEU A 80 -17.95 3.85 3.41
C LEU A 80 -18.36 5.32 3.23
N VAL A 81 -19.55 5.70 3.76
CA VAL A 81 -20.10 7.05 3.58
C VAL A 81 -19.27 8.08 4.32
N ALA A 82 -18.87 7.83 5.57
CA ALA A 82 -18.06 8.75 6.34
C ALA A 82 -16.67 8.92 5.68
N GLY A 83 -16.05 7.83 5.21
CA GLY A 83 -14.77 7.89 4.50
C GLY A 83 -14.86 8.78 3.25
N VAL A 84 -15.86 8.56 2.40
CA VAL A 84 -16.06 9.35 1.17
C VAL A 84 -16.37 10.82 1.48
N VAL A 85 -17.28 11.10 2.41
CA VAL A 85 -17.70 12.47 2.75
C VAL A 85 -16.55 13.26 3.38
N ILE A 86 -15.84 12.69 4.35
CA ILE A 86 -14.71 13.35 5.01
C ILE A 86 -13.62 13.68 3.98
N HIS A 87 -13.35 12.74 3.06
CA HIS A 87 -12.37 12.96 2.01
C HIS A 87 -12.81 14.02 0.99
N ALA A 88 -14.05 13.95 0.50
CA ALA A 88 -14.59 14.90 -0.47
C ALA A 88 -14.65 16.35 0.06
N LEU A 89 -14.88 16.50 1.36
CA LEU A 89 -14.93 17.80 2.04
C LEU A 89 -13.57 18.29 2.53
N GLY A 90 -12.51 17.49 2.42
CA GLY A 90 -11.16 17.84 2.91
C GLY A 90 -11.10 18.11 4.41
N ILE A 91 -12.01 17.50 5.21
CA ILE A 91 -12.12 17.78 6.64
C ILE A 91 -10.96 17.11 7.38
N PRO A 92 -10.07 17.88 8.04
CA PRO A 92 -9.04 17.28 8.87
C PRO A 92 -9.68 16.67 10.13
N VAL A 93 -9.68 15.34 10.23
CA VAL A 93 -10.20 14.63 11.40
C VAL A 93 -9.05 14.36 12.37
N PRO A 94 -9.03 15.00 13.57
CA PRO A 94 -8.00 14.77 14.54
C PRO A 94 -8.00 13.33 15.06
N ALA A 95 -6.81 12.79 15.38
CA ALA A 95 -6.63 11.41 15.82
C ALA A 95 -7.61 10.96 16.95
N PRO A 96 -7.87 11.77 18.02
CA PRO A 96 -8.82 11.37 19.03
C PRO A 96 -10.27 11.24 18.51
N ALA A 97 -10.69 12.06 17.53
CA ALA A 97 -12.03 11.96 16.96
C ALA A 97 -12.21 10.68 16.15
N THR A 98 -11.17 10.22 15.45
CA THR A 98 -11.22 8.94 14.72
C THR A 98 -11.38 7.76 15.68
N TRP A 99 -10.73 7.78 16.83
CA TRP A 99 -10.89 6.74 17.85
C TRP A 99 -12.30 6.71 18.45
N ILE A 100 -12.87 7.89 18.74
CA ILE A 100 -14.22 8.01 19.30
C ILE A 100 -15.25 7.50 18.28
N LEU A 101 -15.15 7.90 17.02
CA LEU A 101 -16.05 7.43 15.95
C LEU A 101 -15.94 5.92 15.73
N THR A 102 -14.72 5.39 15.75
CA THR A 102 -14.49 3.95 15.64
C THR A 102 -15.12 3.19 16.82
N ALA A 103 -14.87 3.63 18.04
CA ALA A 103 -15.44 3.02 19.25
C ALA A 103 -16.97 3.07 19.21
N ALA A 104 -17.55 4.20 18.82
CA ALA A 104 -19.00 4.35 18.69
C ALA A 104 -19.61 3.41 17.64
N ALA A 105 -18.97 3.27 16.47
CA ALA A 105 -19.41 2.37 15.42
C ALA A 105 -19.38 0.90 15.87
N TYR A 106 -18.31 0.49 16.55
CA TYR A 106 -18.23 -0.88 17.10
C TYR A 106 -19.20 -1.13 18.25
N ALA A 107 -19.41 -0.15 19.15
CA ALA A 107 -20.41 -0.25 20.22
C ALA A 107 -21.83 -0.38 19.66
N TRP A 108 -22.14 0.40 18.61
CA TRP A 108 -23.41 0.29 17.91
C TRP A 108 -23.58 -1.08 17.27
N THR A 109 -22.58 -1.54 16.49
CA THR A 109 -22.64 -2.87 15.87
C THR A 109 -22.76 -3.97 16.91
N GLY A 110 -22.02 -3.88 18.01
CA GLY A 110 -22.16 -4.81 19.14
C GLY A 110 -23.56 -4.83 19.73
N SER A 111 -24.22 -3.68 19.88
CA SER A 111 -25.60 -3.60 20.35
C SER A 111 -26.60 -4.23 19.36
N LEU A 112 -26.40 -4.03 18.06
CA LEU A 112 -27.21 -4.65 17.01
C LEU A 112 -27.00 -6.17 16.95
N VAL A 113 -25.78 -6.66 17.13
CA VAL A 113 -25.53 -8.11 17.27
C VAL A 113 -26.19 -8.67 18.50
N ALA A 114 -26.18 -7.97 19.65
CA ALA A 114 -26.90 -8.40 20.86
C ALA A 114 -28.40 -8.47 20.63
N LEU A 115 -28.98 -7.49 19.93
CA LEU A 115 -30.38 -7.54 19.52
C LEU A 115 -30.66 -8.72 18.57
N ALA A 116 -29.79 -8.98 17.62
CA ALA A 116 -29.89 -10.12 16.72
C ALA A 116 -29.83 -11.46 17.48
N MET A 117 -29.03 -11.57 18.55
CA MET A 117 -28.98 -12.75 19.42
C MET A 117 -30.30 -12.96 20.17
N ILE A 118 -30.94 -11.89 20.62
CA ILE A 118 -32.27 -11.95 21.29
C ILE A 118 -33.31 -12.39 20.26
N GLU A 119 -33.32 -11.79 19.08
CA GLU A 119 -34.25 -12.11 18.00
C GLU A 119 -34.08 -13.54 17.49
N ALA A 120 -32.86 -14.06 17.45
CA ALA A 120 -32.56 -15.43 17.03
C ALA A 120 -33.22 -16.48 17.94
N ARG A 121 -33.58 -16.13 19.21
CA ARG A 121 -34.25 -16.99 20.16
C ARG A 121 -35.77 -16.99 20.02
N ARG A 122 -36.35 -16.03 19.31
CA ARG A 122 -37.81 -15.93 19.11
C ARG A 122 -38.29 -16.95 18.07
N PRO A 123 -39.54 -17.43 18.19
CA PRO A 123 -40.14 -18.29 17.16
C PRO A 123 -40.21 -17.52 15.83
N SER A 124 -39.84 -18.18 14.75
CA SER A 124 -39.64 -17.56 13.44
C SER A 124 -40.94 -17.03 12.82
N LEU A 125 -40.94 -15.75 12.43
CA LEU A 125 -41.76 -15.26 11.32
C LEU A 125 -41.18 -15.76 10.00
N PRO A 126 -41.98 -16.00 8.94
CA PRO A 126 -41.44 -16.49 7.68
C PRO A 126 -40.39 -15.52 7.12
N ALA A 127 -39.20 -16.05 6.90
CA ALA A 127 -38.05 -15.30 6.39
C ALA A 127 -38.25 -15.00 4.90
N GLY A 128 -38.52 -13.73 4.55
CA GLY A 128 -38.71 -13.34 3.17
C GLY A 128 -37.58 -12.39 2.65
N GLY A 129 -37.37 -11.27 3.33
CA GLY A 129 -36.53 -10.20 2.82
C GLY A 129 -35.02 -10.30 3.14
N GLY A 130 -34.66 -10.85 4.31
CA GLY A 130 -33.27 -10.90 4.78
C GLY A 130 -32.40 -11.84 3.96
N ARG A 131 -32.95 -12.98 3.52
CA ARG A 131 -32.22 -13.96 2.68
C ARG A 131 -31.82 -13.37 1.35
N ILE A 132 -32.72 -12.62 0.70
CA ILE A 132 -32.43 -11.97 -0.59
C ILE A 132 -31.32 -10.92 -0.42
N ALA A 133 -31.41 -10.07 0.61
CA ALA A 133 -30.40 -9.05 0.90
C ALA A 133 -29.03 -9.69 1.21
N GLY A 134 -28.98 -10.77 2.01
CA GLY A 134 -27.76 -11.50 2.30
C GLY A 134 -27.11 -12.13 1.06
N TRP A 135 -27.92 -12.74 0.19
CA TRP A 135 -27.40 -13.31 -1.08
C TRP A 135 -26.95 -12.24 -2.07
N VAL A 136 -27.64 -11.09 -2.12
CA VAL A 136 -27.23 -9.94 -2.95
C VAL A 136 -25.88 -9.40 -2.48
N LEU A 137 -25.72 -9.20 -1.16
CA LEU A 137 -24.44 -8.75 -0.60
C LEU A 137 -23.29 -9.74 -0.85
N ALA A 138 -23.55 -11.04 -0.62
CA ALA A 138 -22.58 -12.09 -0.90
C ALA A 138 -22.22 -12.15 -2.40
N GLY A 139 -23.21 -11.98 -3.28
CA GLY A 139 -23.01 -11.93 -4.74
C GLY A 139 -22.18 -10.73 -5.17
N VAL A 140 -22.47 -9.55 -4.63
CA VAL A 140 -21.68 -8.32 -4.91
C VAL A 140 -20.24 -8.47 -4.41
N ALA A 141 -20.05 -9.01 -3.20
CA ALA A 141 -18.71 -9.26 -2.66
C ALA A 141 -17.94 -10.29 -3.49
N ALA A 142 -18.58 -11.39 -3.88
CA ALA A 142 -17.98 -12.41 -4.74
C ALA A 142 -17.62 -11.86 -6.13
N ALA A 143 -18.51 -11.07 -6.73
CA ALA A 143 -18.25 -10.40 -8.01
C ALA A 143 -17.07 -9.42 -7.90
N GLY A 144 -16.99 -8.65 -6.82
CA GLY A 144 -15.85 -7.75 -6.54
C GLY A 144 -14.53 -8.52 -6.42
N MET A 145 -14.51 -9.63 -5.69
CA MET A 145 -13.32 -10.48 -5.56
C MET A 145 -12.89 -11.10 -6.90
N ILE A 146 -13.86 -11.56 -7.71
CA ILE A 146 -13.57 -12.12 -9.04
C ILE A 146 -13.00 -11.04 -9.97
N LEU A 147 -13.64 -9.86 -10.03
CA LEU A 147 -13.15 -8.73 -10.82
C LEU A 147 -11.74 -8.30 -10.42
N GLN A 148 -11.48 -8.25 -9.11
CA GLN A 148 -10.16 -7.95 -8.58
C GLN A 148 -9.14 -9.03 -8.95
N GLY A 149 -9.49 -10.31 -8.80
CA GLY A 149 -8.63 -11.43 -9.18
C GLY A 149 -8.30 -11.42 -10.67
N VAL A 150 -9.28 -11.16 -11.54
CA VAL A 150 -9.10 -11.00 -12.98
C VAL A 150 -8.20 -9.82 -13.29
N TRP A 151 -8.42 -8.67 -12.64
CA TRP A 151 -7.59 -7.48 -12.84
C TRP A 151 -6.13 -7.73 -12.42
N VAL A 152 -5.89 -8.33 -11.24
CA VAL A 152 -4.56 -8.71 -10.76
C VAL A 152 -3.87 -9.69 -11.73
N ALA A 153 -4.62 -10.66 -12.24
CA ALA A 153 -4.09 -11.63 -13.21
C ALA A 153 -3.74 -10.98 -14.57
N GLN A 154 -4.41 -9.89 -14.94
CA GLN A 154 -4.12 -9.13 -16.16
C GLN A 154 -2.97 -8.12 -15.98
N HIS A 155 -2.63 -7.74 -14.73
CA HIS A 155 -1.58 -6.78 -14.40
C HIS A 155 -0.56 -7.37 -13.41
N PRO A 156 0.07 -8.51 -13.74
CA PRO A 156 1.03 -9.16 -12.83
C PRO A 156 2.23 -8.28 -12.51
N GLU A 157 2.60 -7.37 -13.42
CA GLU A 157 3.70 -6.41 -13.27
C GLU A 157 3.49 -5.41 -12.11
N LEU A 158 2.23 -5.16 -11.71
CA LEU A 158 1.91 -4.24 -10.61
C LEU A 158 1.89 -4.93 -9.24
N VAL A 159 1.87 -6.25 -9.21
CA VAL A 159 1.68 -7.04 -7.98
C VAL A 159 2.90 -7.86 -7.63
N ARG A 160 3.67 -8.32 -8.62
CA ARG A 160 4.88 -9.08 -8.38
C ARG A 160 6.07 -8.16 -8.09
N PRO A 161 6.99 -8.57 -7.23
CA PRO A 161 8.27 -7.86 -7.07
C PRO A 161 9.01 -7.80 -8.41
N MET A 162 9.73 -6.70 -8.64
CA MET A 162 10.64 -6.58 -9.77
C MET A 162 11.67 -7.70 -9.74
N ALA A 163 11.89 -8.32 -10.89
CA ALA A 163 12.78 -9.46 -11.01
C ALA A 163 13.82 -9.26 -12.13
N ARG A 164 14.86 -10.08 -12.06
CA ARG A 164 15.85 -10.15 -13.15
C ARG A 164 15.17 -10.47 -14.48
N GLY A 165 15.50 -9.69 -15.51
CA GLY A 165 14.95 -9.80 -16.86
C GLY A 165 13.78 -8.86 -17.14
N ASP A 166 13.21 -8.22 -16.13
CA ASP A 166 12.18 -7.21 -16.34
C ASP A 166 12.73 -5.97 -17.00
N ARG A 167 11.89 -5.26 -17.72
CA ARG A 167 12.23 -3.93 -18.21
C ARG A 167 12.19 -2.93 -17.04
N ALA A 168 13.29 -2.20 -16.86
CA ALA A 168 13.36 -1.18 -15.82
C ALA A 168 12.35 -0.05 -16.11
N PRO A 169 11.52 0.36 -15.13
CA PRO A 169 10.66 1.51 -15.28
C PRO A 169 11.48 2.79 -15.50
N GLY A 170 11.11 3.58 -16.50
CA GLY A 170 11.71 4.90 -16.68
C GLY A 170 11.32 5.83 -15.53
N PHE A 171 12.19 6.73 -15.14
CA PHE A 171 11.90 7.79 -14.17
C PHE A 171 12.47 9.13 -14.63
N THR A 172 12.00 10.20 -14.01
CA THR A 172 12.56 11.55 -14.16
C THR A 172 12.48 12.24 -12.82
N LEU A 173 13.57 12.20 -12.04
CA LEU A 173 13.64 12.67 -10.67
C LEU A 173 14.52 13.93 -10.56
N PRO A 174 14.21 14.85 -9.62
CA PRO A 174 15.03 16.02 -9.38
C PRO A 174 16.27 15.66 -8.58
N THR A 175 17.39 16.34 -8.88
CA THR A 175 18.60 16.29 -8.05
C THR A 175 18.33 17.03 -6.72
N ILE A 176 19.00 16.59 -5.66
CA ILE A 176 19.00 17.31 -4.38
C ILE A 176 20.28 18.16 -4.30
N GLY A 177 20.12 19.47 -4.49
CA GLY A 177 21.18 20.45 -4.41
C GLY A 177 21.40 20.99 -2.98
N ALA A 178 22.24 22.04 -2.88
CA ALA A 178 22.54 22.67 -1.62
C ALA A 178 21.27 23.10 -0.86
N ARG A 179 21.27 22.88 0.46
CA ARG A 179 20.15 23.15 1.37
C ARG A 179 18.87 22.40 0.97
N GLY A 180 18.99 21.17 0.45
CA GLY A 180 17.84 20.33 0.08
C GLY A 180 17.01 20.86 -1.08
N ARG A 181 17.48 21.88 -1.81
CA ARG A 181 16.73 22.44 -2.94
C ARG A 181 16.71 21.44 -4.09
N LEU A 182 15.52 21.21 -4.62
CA LEU A 182 15.35 20.38 -5.81
C LEU A 182 15.88 21.12 -7.05
N GLY A 183 16.77 20.46 -7.76
CA GLY A 183 17.47 21.01 -8.92
C GLY A 183 16.98 20.41 -10.23
N ALA A 184 17.92 20.25 -11.18
CA ALA A 184 17.62 19.70 -12.50
C ALA A 184 17.02 18.28 -12.40
N ARG A 185 16.07 17.99 -13.28
CA ARG A 185 15.49 16.65 -13.39
C ARG A 185 16.41 15.74 -14.20
N VAL A 186 16.64 14.56 -13.68
CA VAL A 186 17.48 13.52 -14.29
C VAL A 186 16.60 12.34 -14.65
N ALA A 187 16.68 11.89 -15.90
CA ALA A 187 16.00 10.69 -16.37
C ALA A 187 16.94 9.49 -16.32
N LEU A 188 16.37 8.29 -16.27
CA LEU A 188 17.12 7.06 -16.47
C LEU A 188 17.84 7.11 -17.82
N ALA A 189 19.18 6.97 -17.80
CA ALA A 189 20.02 7.11 -18.99
C ALA A 189 19.93 5.86 -19.88
N PRO A 190 19.46 5.96 -21.12
CA PRO A 190 19.45 4.83 -22.04
C PRO A 190 20.87 4.47 -22.52
N GLY A 191 21.11 3.19 -22.79
CA GLY A 191 22.36 2.71 -23.39
C GLY A 191 23.57 2.66 -22.44
N LYS A 192 23.35 2.89 -21.13
CA LYS A 192 24.39 2.77 -20.10
C LYS A 192 23.97 1.76 -19.04
N VAL A 193 24.96 1.03 -18.52
CA VAL A 193 24.76 0.26 -17.29
C VAL A 193 24.45 1.23 -16.16
N THR A 194 23.38 1.00 -15.43
CA THR A 194 22.93 1.89 -14.37
C THR A 194 22.77 1.12 -13.06
N VAL A 195 23.28 1.68 -11.98
CA VAL A 195 23.07 1.25 -10.61
C VAL A 195 22.17 2.27 -9.92
N ILE A 196 21.10 1.79 -9.34
CA ILE A 196 20.16 2.60 -8.54
C ILE A 196 20.18 2.04 -7.12
N ASP A 197 20.36 2.90 -6.14
CA ASP A 197 20.24 2.54 -4.72
C ASP A 197 19.23 3.44 -4.02
N PHE A 198 18.15 2.85 -3.53
CA PHE A 198 17.14 3.55 -2.74
C PHE A 198 17.54 3.49 -1.27
N TRP A 199 17.58 4.65 -0.64
CA TRP A 199 18.07 4.82 0.71
C TRP A 199 17.36 5.96 1.45
N ALA A 200 17.64 6.11 2.75
CA ALA A 200 17.18 7.26 3.54
C ALA A 200 18.21 7.63 4.63
N SER A 201 18.17 8.88 5.08
CA SER A 201 19.08 9.42 6.11
C SER A 201 18.96 8.73 7.47
N TRP A 202 17.79 8.19 7.78
CA TRP A 202 17.49 7.45 9.02
C TRP A 202 17.78 5.94 8.91
N CYS A 203 18.18 5.45 7.73
CA CYS A 203 18.45 4.03 7.50
C CYS A 203 19.90 3.68 7.84
N GLY A 204 20.13 3.09 9.01
CA GLY A 204 21.47 2.69 9.46
C GLY A 204 22.24 1.80 8.48
N PRO A 205 21.65 0.69 7.97
CA PRO A 205 22.30 -0.15 6.95
C PRO A 205 22.62 0.60 5.65
N CYS A 206 21.76 1.55 5.23
CA CYS A 206 22.00 2.38 4.05
C CYS A 206 23.23 3.27 4.24
N LEU A 207 23.35 3.90 5.42
CA LEU A 207 24.49 4.74 5.76
C LEU A 207 25.83 3.95 5.77
N ALA A 208 25.77 2.65 6.05
CA ALA A 208 26.93 1.77 5.99
C ALA A 208 27.30 1.37 4.54
N SER A 209 26.32 1.28 3.61
CA SER A 209 26.57 0.92 2.20
C SER A 209 26.94 2.11 1.32
N LEU A 210 26.49 3.32 1.62
CA LEU A 210 26.75 4.53 0.84
C LEU A 210 28.23 4.80 0.52
N PRO A 211 29.21 4.62 1.46
CA PRO A 211 30.62 4.79 1.14
C PRO A 211 31.10 3.87 0.02
N HIS A 212 30.60 2.62 -0.01
CA HIS A 212 30.94 1.65 -1.05
C HIS A 212 30.31 2.04 -2.38
N LEU A 213 29.08 2.53 -2.38
CA LEU A 213 28.40 3.04 -3.58
C LEU A 213 29.14 4.23 -4.17
N ASP A 214 29.57 5.21 -3.35
CA ASP A 214 30.28 6.39 -3.79
C ASP A 214 31.70 6.04 -4.32
N ALA A 215 32.39 5.11 -3.63
CA ALA A 215 33.69 4.61 -4.10
C ALA A 215 33.56 3.88 -5.43
N PHE A 216 32.55 3.04 -5.59
CA PHE A 216 32.24 2.35 -6.84
C PHE A 216 31.95 3.34 -7.98
N ALA A 217 31.12 4.35 -7.74
CA ALA A 217 30.79 5.37 -8.74
C ALA A 217 32.05 6.14 -9.23
N LYS A 218 32.99 6.40 -8.32
CA LYS A 218 34.28 7.04 -8.65
C LYS A 218 35.20 6.14 -9.45
N ALA A 219 35.22 4.84 -9.17
CA ALA A 219 36.06 3.87 -9.86
C ALA A 219 35.51 3.50 -11.25
N HIS A 220 34.20 3.64 -11.48
CA HIS A 220 33.50 3.23 -12.69
C HIS A 220 32.75 4.39 -13.37
N PRO A 221 33.44 5.37 -13.96
CA PRO A 221 32.79 6.53 -14.60
C PRO A 221 31.96 6.14 -15.85
N GLU A 222 32.14 4.93 -16.38
CA GLU A 222 31.36 4.37 -17.48
C GLU A 222 29.95 3.88 -17.00
N VAL A 223 29.80 3.63 -15.70
CA VAL A 223 28.52 3.21 -15.07
C VAL A 223 27.81 4.43 -14.51
N THR A 224 26.52 4.54 -14.78
CA THR A 224 25.71 5.58 -14.16
C THR A 224 25.23 5.10 -12.79
N VAL A 225 25.50 5.88 -11.74
CA VAL A 225 25.10 5.52 -10.36
C VAL A 225 24.20 6.61 -9.79
N TYR A 226 23.04 6.20 -9.29
CA TYR A 226 22.08 7.07 -8.65
C TYR A 226 21.83 6.61 -7.21
N ALA A 227 21.99 7.53 -6.26
CA ALA A 227 21.49 7.39 -4.90
C ALA A 227 20.15 8.11 -4.81
N ILE A 228 19.05 7.37 -4.74
CA ILE A 228 17.68 7.92 -4.68
C ILE A 228 17.23 7.94 -3.22
N SER A 229 17.06 9.13 -2.66
CA SER A 229 16.57 9.29 -1.29
C SER A 229 15.05 9.23 -1.25
N ILE A 230 14.53 8.40 -0.34
CA ILE A 230 13.11 8.34 0.01
C ILE A 230 12.77 9.16 1.27
N ASP A 231 13.66 10.07 1.69
CA ASP A 231 13.38 11.00 2.79
C ASP A 231 12.26 11.97 2.40
N ASP A 232 11.30 12.20 3.30
CA ASP A 232 10.23 13.19 3.11
C ASP A 232 10.80 14.61 2.98
N ASN A 233 11.91 14.90 3.67
CA ASN A 233 12.62 16.16 3.60
C ASN A 233 13.96 15.97 2.87
N PRO A 234 14.13 16.47 1.64
CA PRO A 234 15.37 16.33 0.87
C PRO A 234 16.63 16.91 1.55
N GLN A 235 16.44 17.84 2.51
CA GLN A 235 17.54 18.41 3.29
C GLN A 235 18.27 17.36 4.12
N ASP A 236 17.54 16.37 4.67
CA ASP A 236 18.12 15.34 5.53
C ASP A 236 19.11 14.45 4.75
N ALA A 237 18.74 14.08 3.53
CA ALA A 237 19.62 13.36 2.62
C ALA A 237 20.84 14.22 2.22
N ARG A 238 20.62 15.51 1.93
CA ARG A 238 21.70 16.43 1.55
C ARG A 238 22.72 16.60 2.69
N ASP A 239 22.25 16.71 3.92
CA ASP A 239 23.10 16.84 5.11
C ASP A 239 24.02 15.61 5.31
N VAL A 240 23.54 14.41 5.00
CA VAL A 240 24.39 13.20 5.00
C VAL A 240 25.49 13.31 3.94
N PHE A 241 25.13 13.70 2.73
CA PHE A 241 26.08 13.83 1.61
C PHE A 241 27.13 14.91 1.89
N ASP A 242 26.73 16.05 2.40
CA ASP A 242 27.66 17.17 2.72
C ASP A 242 28.64 16.78 3.83
N ARG A 243 28.14 16.14 4.91
CA ARG A 243 29.00 15.68 6.01
C ARG A 243 30.01 14.63 5.62
N LYS A 244 29.69 13.79 4.66
CA LYS A 244 30.54 12.66 4.23
C LYS A 244 31.34 12.94 2.95
N GLY A 245 31.01 14.00 2.21
CA GLY A 245 31.69 14.37 0.98
C GLY A 245 31.41 13.40 -0.17
N TYR A 246 30.20 12.81 -0.22
CA TYR A 246 29.79 11.93 -1.32
C TYR A 246 29.55 12.72 -2.59
N SER A 247 29.94 12.11 -3.73
CA SER A 247 29.87 12.72 -5.07
C SER A 247 28.90 11.99 -6.01
N VAL A 248 28.42 10.81 -5.64
CA VAL A 248 27.43 10.08 -6.41
C VAL A 248 26.17 10.94 -6.62
N THR A 249 25.50 10.78 -7.77
CA THR A 249 24.32 11.60 -8.10
C THR A 249 23.18 11.33 -7.13
N LEU A 250 22.85 12.36 -6.33
CA LEU A 250 21.76 12.30 -5.34
C LEU A 250 20.46 12.82 -5.94
N LEU A 251 19.41 11.98 -5.92
CA LEU A 251 18.07 12.27 -6.42
C LEU A 251 17.04 12.19 -5.28
N ALA A 252 15.98 12.99 -5.40
CA ALA A 252 14.83 12.85 -4.53
C ALA A 252 13.79 11.93 -5.18
N ASP A 253 13.32 10.94 -4.44
CA ASP A 253 12.21 10.10 -4.87
C ASP A 253 10.91 10.90 -4.95
N ASP A 254 10.02 10.46 -5.83
CA ASP A 254 8.66 10.99 -5.98
C ASP A 254 7.60 10.01 -5.46
N HIS A 255 8.00 9.00 -4.70
CA HIS A 255 7.22 7.86 -4.21
C HIS A 255 6.65 6.96 -5.32
N GLU A 256 6.37 7.48 -6.50
CA GLU A 256 5.95 6.69 -7.64
C GLU A 256 7.10 5.83 -8.17
N THR A 257 8.31 6.39 -8.19
CA THR A 257 9.50 5.68 -8.69
C THR A 257 9.86 4.53 -7.76
N SER A 258 9.98 4.75 -6.46
CA SER A 258 10.28 3.67 -5.49
C SER A 258 9.24 2.55 -5.54
N ASP A 259 7.96 2.90 -5.70
CA ASP A 259 6.91 1.89 -5.83
C ASP A 259 6.99 1.08 -7.12
N ARG A 260 7.25 1.73 -8.28
CA ARG A 260 7.44 1.03 -9.56
C ARG A 260 8.66 0.11 -9.54
N TYR A 261 9.68 0.47 -8.77
CA TYR A 261 10.85 -0.38 -8.52
C TYR A 261 10.62 -1.44 -7.44
N GLY A 262 9.44 -1.46 -6.81
CA GLY A 262 9.05 -2.46 -5.80
C GLY A 262 9.82 -2.32 -4.48
N VAL A 263 10.20 -1.10 -4.11
CA VAL A 263 10.95 -0.82 -2.89
C VAL A 263 10.05 -0.99 -1.67
N THR A 264 10.20 -2.12 -1.00
CA THR A 264 9.48 -2.42 0.27
C THR A 264 10.39 -2.35 1.48
N THR A 265 11.69 -2.43 1.27
CA THR A 265 12.74 -2.41 2.31
C THR A 265 13.97 -1.73 1.73
N ILE A 266 14.64 -0.91 2.52
CA ILE A 266 15.90 -0.22 2.15
C ILE A 266 17.09 -0.73 3.02
N PRO A 267 18.32 -0.68 2.50
CA PRO A 267 18.70 -0.29 1.15
C PRO A 267 18.14 -1.24 0.09
N HIS A 268 17.78 -0.70 -1.08
CA HIS A 268 17.27 -1.46 -2.20
C HIS A 268 18.05 -1.10 -3.46
N THR A 269 18.83 -2.05 -3.94
CA THR A 269 19.76 -1.83 -5.07
C THR A 269 19.24 -2.53 -6.31
N VAL A 270 19.20 -1.81 -7.42
CA VAL A 270 18.82 -2.33 -8.74
C VAL A 270 19.93 -2.06 -9.74
N ILE A 271 20.33 -3.08 -10.49
CA ILE A 271 21.30 -2.95 -11.58
C ILE A 271 20.58 -3.20 -12.91
N ILE A 272 20.77 -2.27 -13.84
CA ILE A 272 20.12 -2.23 -15.16
C ILE A 272 21.21 -2.28 -16.24
N ASP A 273 21.01 -3.14 -17.25
CA ASP A 273 21.92 -3.23 -18.38
C ASP A 273 21.73 -2.09 -19.41
N ARG A 274 22.54 -2.11 -20.47
CA ARG A 274 22.50 -1.11 -21.54
C ARG A 274 21.21 -1.15 -22.36
N GLU A 275 20.55 -2.31 -22.38
CA GLU A 275 19.29 -2.56 -23.07
C GLU A 275 18.09 -2.11 -22.23
N GLY A 276 18.32 -1.73 -20.96
CA GLY A 276 17.30 -1.28 -20.03
C GLY A 276 16.60 -2.42 -19.27
N ASN A 277 17.19 -3.61 -19.21
CA ASN A 277 16.65 -4.73 -18.47
C ASN A 277 17.28 -4.82 -17.07
N VAL A 278 16.50 -5.18 -16.10
CA VAL A 278 16.96 -5.44 -14.73
C VAL A 278 17.81 -6.70 -14.69
N ARG A 279 19.01 -6.60 -14.17
CA ARG A 279 19.96 -7.72 -14.04
C ARG A 279 20.12 -8.18 -12.61
N LEU A 280 19.90 -7.29 -11.66
CA LEU A 280 19.95 -7.59 -10.23
C LEU A 280 18.95 -6.72 -9.49
N VAL A 281 18.27 -7.31 -8.52
CA VAL A 281 17.51 -6.60 -7.48
C VAL A 281 17.95 -7.18 -6.14
N SER A 282 18.32 -6.33 -5.19
CA SER A 282 18.71 -6.73 -3.85
C SER A 282 18.11 -5.79 -2.81
N SER A 283 17.54 -6.34 -1.75
CA SER A 283 16.98 -5.59 -0.63
C SER A 283 17.74 -5.95 0.66
N GLY A 284 17.97 -4.96 1.53
CA GLY A 284 18.64 -5.16 2.82
C GLY A 284 20.17 -5.00 2.80
N GLY A 285 20.76 -4.65 1.66
CA GLY A 285 22.22 -4.41 1.51
C GLY A 285 23.04 -5.64 1.17
N GLY A 286 24.37 -5.46 1.14
CA GLY A 286 25.33 -6.58 0.93
C GLY A 286 25.57 -6.94 -0.56
N VAL A 287 25.30 -6.03 -1.49
CA VAL A 287 25.57 -6.25 -2.91
C VAL A 287 27.05 -6.04 -3.21
N ASP A 288 27.68 -7.04 -3.81
CA ASP A 288 28.98 -6.89 -4.45
C ASP A 288 28.77 -6.29 -5.85
N LEU A 289 28.88 -4.96 -5.94
CA LEU A 289 28.68 -4.20 -7.18
C LEU A 289 29.73 -4.56 -8.24
N GLU A 290 30.98 -4.83 -7.82
CA GLU A 290 32.09 -5.19 -8.73
C GLU A 290 31.77 -6.52 -9.43
N ALA A 291 31.43 -7.56 -8.66
CA ALA A 291 31.08 -8.85 -9.21
C ALA A 291 29.83 -8.78 -10.10
N ALA A 292 28.81 -8.02 -9.66
CA ALA A 292 27.57 -7.86 -10.42
C ALA A 292 27.77 -7.17 -11.77
N ILE A 293 28.62 -6.13 -11.83
CA ILE A 293 28.91 -5.40 -13.08
C ILE A 293 29.85 -6.21 -13.99
N ALA A 294 30.84 -6.92 -13.42
CA ALA A 294 31.71 -7.79 -14.21
C ALA A 294 30.92 -8.87 -14.99
N ALA A 295 29.81 -9.35 -14.41
CA ALA A 295 28.92 -10.31 -15.06
C ALA A 295 28.07 -9.71 -16.23
N LEU A 296 28.10 -8.38 -16.43
CA LEU A 296 27.40 -7.67 -17.52
C LEU A 296 28.31 -7.22 -18.67
N ARG A 297 29.61 -7.44 -18.53
CA ARG A 297 30.60 -7.19 -19.56
C ARG A 297 30.76 -8.40 -20.46
#